data_1012c34e57e140e2dd778a73ab026bc0
#
_entry.id   1012c34e57e140e2dd778a73ab026bc0
#
_cell.length_a   1.000
_cell.length_b   1.000
_cell.length_c   1.000
_cell.angle_alpha   90.00
_cell.angle_beta   90.00
_cell.angle_gamma   90.00
#
_symmetry.space_group_name_H-M   'P 1'
#
loop_
_entity.id
_entity.type
_entity.pdbx_description
1 polymer ?
#
loop_
_entity_poly.entity_id
_entity_poly.type
_entity_poly.pdbx_seq_one_letter_code
_entity_poly.pdbx_strand_id
1 'polypeptide(L)'
;MTSHGLSCFMTELVQWTDFGEEAMDFGIALATSSDSYKVVEHAEALGFSHAWFYDTQMLSADCFVAMGAAAVKTSRIRLGTGVLIPSNRIAAVSANAFASLNQLAPGRIDFGVGTGFTGRRAMGLGALKLAEMEEYIRVVMGMLANETIETDIDGKPRKIRFLNPEAGLINTTDPVGLHISAYGPRGRALTAKLGADWILFFNDVADGIKGLEGMKQSWAEAGRAAGDLHATAFVLGCVLAEGEAADSPRAMAQAGPRAAVLLHRCADEALAGLPNSSPVPDSVAEAVAGYVELARGFEPKDAPWLENHRGHLMFVKDIERPFVTPELIRQTTFTGTEDDIKGRVEALRDAGYRQFTVQLTPGSEDAIEDWARIKRAFD
;
A
#
# COMPACT_ATOMS: atom_id res chain seq x y z
N MET A 1 50.31 36.46 9.49
CA MET A 1 50.70 35.52 8.42
C MET A 1 50.30 34.13 8.90
N THR A 2 49.28 33.58 8.38
CA THR A 2 49.05 32.16 8.02
C THR A 2 47.55 31.99 7.74
N SER A 3 47.28 31.75 6.49
CA SER A 3 45.98 31.50 5.91
C SER A 3 45.45 30.13 6.36
N HIS A 4 44.23 30.10 6.90
CA HIS A 4 43.53 28.85 7.09
C HIS A 4 42.61 28.62 5.90
N GLY A 5 42.93 27.58 5.16
CA GLY A 5 42.15 27.13 4.01
C GLY A 5 40.75 26.63 4.42
N LEU A 6 39.76 27.12 3.73
CA LEU A 6 38.42 26.57 3.70
C LEU A 6 38.47 25.20 2.97
N SER A 7 38.28 24.14 3.74
CA SER A 7 38.04 22.80 3.19
C SER A 7 36.63 22.77 2.63
N CYS A 8 36.55 22.71 1.30
CA CYS A 8 35.32 22.49 0.55
C CYS A 8 34.90 21.04 0.75
N PHE A 9 33.82 20.80 1.51
CA PHE A 9 33.12 19.53 1.49
C PHE A 9 32.40 19.41 0.15
N MET A 10 33.04 18.81 -0.81
CA MET A 10 32.35 18.28 -1.99
C MET A 10 31.51 17.10 -1.48
N THR A 11 30.19 17.31 -1.39
CA THR A 11 29.22 16.25 -1.28
C THR A 11 29.32 15.45 -2.56
N GLU A 12 29.87 14.25 -2.52
CA GLU A 12 29.79 13.30 -3.63
C GLU A 12 28.30 13.05 -3.88
N LEU A 13 27.79 13.54 -5.00
CA LEU A 13 26.50 13.18 -5.54
C LEU A 13 26.56 11.68 -5.81
N VAL A 14 25.89 10.89 -4.99
CA VAL A 14 25.65 9.47 -5.25
C VAL A 14 24.98 9.40 -6.62
N GLN A 15 25.68 8.86 -7.62
CA GLN A 15 25.15 8.69 -8.95
C GLN A 15 24.09 7.56 -8.90
N TRP A 16 22.84 7.93 -9.03
CA TRP A 16 21.70 7.01 -9.19
C TRP A 16 21.60 6.43 -10.62
N THR A 17 22.61 6.72 -11.48
CA THR A 17 22.67 6.27 -12.86
C THR A 17 23.47 4.97 -12.93
N ASP A 18 22.81 3.92 -13.09
CA ASP A 18 23.10 2.64 -13.76
C ASP A 18 22.33 1.50 -13.08
N PHE A 19 21.02 1.61 -13.06
CA PHE A 19 20.22 0.41 -12.93
C PHE A 19 20.13 -0.16 -14.35
N GLY A 20 20.89 -1.24 -14.61
CA GLY A 20 20.68 -2.03 -15.83
C GLY A 20 19.18 -2.31 -16.03
N GLU A 21 18.75 -2.73 -17.22
CA GLU A 21 17.37 -3.16 -17.52
C GLU A 21 16.95 -4.32 -16.57
N GLU A 22 16.71 -4.00 -15.29
CA GLU A 22 16.11 -4.95 -14.38
C GLU A 22 14.61 -5.00 -14.66
N ALA A 23 14.11 -6.19 -14.93
CA ALA A 23 12.70 -6.43 -15.15
C ALA A 23 11.86 -5.85 -13.99
N MET A 24 10.78 -5.14 -14.31
CA MET A 24 9.88 -4.59 -13.32
C MET A 24 8.92 -5.68 -12.83
N ASP A 25 8.87 -5.90 -11.53
CA ASP A 25 7.92 -6.81 -10.91
C ASP A 25 6.49 -6.28 -11.01
N PHE A 26 5.53 -7.19 -11.19
CA PHE A 26 4.12 -6.84 -11.21
C PHE A 26 3.39 -7.56 -10.09
N GLY A 27 2.60 -6.81 -9.33
CA GLY A 27 1.77 -7.32 -8.23
C GLY A 27 0.29 -6.98 -8.40
N ILE A 28 -0.54 -7.71 -7.67
CA ILE A 28 -1.94 -7.38 -7.46
C ILE A 28 -2.18 -7.02 -5.99
N ALA A 29 -3.19 -6.21 -5.71
CA ALA A 29 -3.64 -5.90 -4.37
C ALA A 29 -5.16 -6.13 -4.24
N LEU A 30 -5.61 -6.67 -3.13
CA LEU A 30 -6.97 -7.17 -2.94
C LEU A 30 -7.58 -6.68 -1.64
N ALA A 31 -8.84 -6.22 -1.69
CA ALA A 31 -9.72 -6.29 -0.55
C ALA A 31 -10.04 -7.77 -0.32
N THR A 32 -9.71 -8.28 0.86
CA THR A 32 -9.68 -9.72 1.14
C THR A 32 -11.04 -10.37 1.22
N SER A 33 -11.16 -11.58 0.68
CA SER A 33 -12.24 -12.53 0.92
C SER A 33 -11.67 -13.92 1.19
N SER A 34 -12.48 -14.84 1.70
CA SER A 34 -12.04 -16.22 1.96
C SER A 34 -11.66 -16.99 0.70
N ASP A 35 -12.10 -16.55 -0.47
CA ASP A 35 -11.81 -17.14 -1.77
C ASP A 35 -10.87 -16.29 -2.64
N SER A 36 -10.24 -15.26 -2.08
CA SER A 36 -9.18 -14.47 -2.75
C SER A 36 -8.08 -15.34 -3.35
N TYR A 37 -7.85 -16.53 -2.80
CA TYR A 37 -6.86 -17.47 -3.35
C TYR A 37 -7.10 -17.80 -4.83
N LYS A 38 -8.36 -17.78 -5.33
CA LYS A 38 -8.67 -18.04 -6.74
C LYS A 38 -8.06 -17.00 -7.67
N VAL A 39 -8.17 -15.74 -7.28
CA VAL A 39 -7.55 -14.62 -8.02
C VAL A 39 -6.04 -14.69 -7.93
N VAL A 40 -5.49 -15.08 -6.77
CA VAL A 40 -4.03 -15.19 -6.57
C VAL A 40 -3.44 -16.36 -7.36
N GLU A 41 -4.12 -17.51 -7.44
CA GLU A 41 -3.75 -18.62 -8.33
C GLU A 41 -3.73 -18.16 -9.80
N HIS A 42 -4.74 -17.40 -10.22
CA HIS A 42 -4.81 -16.87 -11.56
C HIS A 42 -3.70 -15.86 -11.83
N ALA A 43 -3.43 -14.94 -10.88
CA ALA A 43 -2.31 -14.01 -10.96
C ALA A 43 -0.96 -14.73 -11.10
N GLU A 44 -0.73 -15.79 -10.31
CA GLU A 44 0.47 -16.62 -10.42
C GLU A 44 0.59 -17.27 -11.82
N ALA A 45 -0.51 -17.74 -12.39
CA ALA A 45 -0.53 -18.33 -13.72
C ALA A 45 -0.23 -17.29 -14.81
N LEU A 46 -0.63 -16.04 -14.62
CA LEU A 46 -0.32 -14.91 -15.52
C LEU A 46 1.09 -14.31 -15.27
N GLY A 47 1.86 -14.85 -14.31
CA GLY A 47 3.24 -14.45 -14.04
C GLY A 47 3.37 -13.20 -13.16
N PHE A 48 2.33 -12.82 -12.40
CA PHE A 48 2.48 -11.81 -11.36
C PHE A 48 3.37 -12.33 -10.23
N SER A 49 4.23 -11.48 -9.69
CA SER A 49 5.23 -11.83 -8.68
C SER A 49 4.72 -11.68 -7.24
N HIS A 50 3.74 -10.78 -7.01
CA HIS A 50 3.25 -10.45 -5.67
C HIS A 50 1.73 -10.35 -5.61
N ALA A 51 1.17 -10.77 -4.47
CA ALA A 51 -0.22 -10.52 -4.10
C ALA A 51 -0.27 -9.87 -2.70
N TRP A 52 -0.89 -8.69 -2.62
CA TRP A 52 -0.97 -7.87 -1.42
C TRP A 52 -2.38 -7.89 -0.87
N PHE A 53 -2.54 -8.23 0.41
CA PHE A 53 -3.81 -8.40 1.10
C PHE A 53 -4.05 -7.25 2.08
N TYR A 54 -5.18 -6.56 1.95
CA TYR A 54 -5.51 -5.42 2.81
C TYR A 54 -5.94 -5.88 4.19
N ASP A 55 -5.41 -5.23 5.24
CA ASP A 55 -5.84 -5.41 6.63
C ASP A 55 -6.85 -4.31 6.98
N THR A 56 -8.06 -4.43 6.42
CA THR A 56 -9.15 -3.46 6.57
C THR A 56 -10.33 -4.11 7.30
N GLN A 57 -10.16 -4.32 8.59
CA GLN A 57 -11.22 -4.81 9.47
C GLN A 57 -12.50 -3.99 9.28
N MET A 58 -13.66 -4.60 9.42
CA MET A 58 -15.00 -4.05 9.17
C MET A 58 -15.34 -3.81 7.68
N LEU A 59 -14.37 -3.79 6.76
CA LEU A 59 -14.59 -3.61 5.33
C LEU A 59 -14.45 -4.91 4.56
N SER A 60 -13.47 -5.76 4.91
CA SER A 60 -13.15 -6.99 4.21
C SER A 60 -12.83 -8.13 5.19
N ALA A 61 -12.57 -9.34 4.68
CA ALA A 61 -12.21 -10.49 5.49
C ALA A 61 -10.80 -10.32 6.12
N ASP A 62 -10.47 -11.14 7.13
CA ASP A 62 -9.15 -11.14 7.76
C ASP A 62 -8.06 -11.50 6.74
N CYS A 63 -7.01 -10.66 6.67
CA CYS A 63 -5.93 -10.82 5.69
C CYS A 63 -5.13 -12.10 5.90
N PHE A 64 -4.87 -12.53 7.14
CA PHE A 64 -4.11 -13.76 7.41
C PHE A 64 -4.88 -15.03 7.04
N VAL A 65 -6.22 -15.02 7.18
CA VAL A 65 -7.07 -16.12 6.70
C VAL A 65 -6.99 -16.24 5.18
N ALA A 66 -7.11 -15.10 4.46
CA ALA A 66 -7.03 -15.07 3.00
C ALA A 66 -5.62 -15.46 2.51
N MET A 67 -4.55 -14.94 3.15
CA MET A 67 -3.16 -15.30 2.84
C MET A 67 -2.89 -16.78 3.09
N GLY A 68 -3.40 -17.36 4.17
CA GLY A 68 -3.26 -18.80 4.46
C GLY A 68 -3.89 -19.68 3.39
N ALA A 69 -5.09 -19.31 2.90
CA ALA A 69 -5.72 -20.01 1.79
C ALA A 69 -4.90 -19.89 0.49
N ALA A 70 -4.36 -18.70 0.18
CA ALA A 70 -3.50 -18.49 -0.98
C ALA A 70 -2.16 -19.22 -0.87
N ALA A 71 -1.55 -19.26 0.32
CA ALA A 71 -0.27 -19.93 0.57
C ALA A 71 -0.26 -21.42 0.18
N VAL A 72 -1.37 -22.12 0.46
CA VAL A 72 -1.50 -23.57 0.13
C VAL A 72 -1.93 -23.83 -1.31
N LYS A 73 -2.33 -22.79 -2.04
CA LYS A 73 -2.82 -22.89 -3.43
C LYS A 73 -1.80 -22.40 -4.47
N THR A 74 -0.75 -21.72 -4.03
CA THR A 74 0.28 -21.13 -4.89
C THR A 74 1.66 -21.66 -4.55
N SER A 75 2.62 -21.48 -5.46
CA SER A 75 3.97 -22.05 -5.31
C SER A 75 5.10 -21.04 -5.51
N ARG A 76 4.87 -19.91 -6.17
CA ARG A 76 5.88 -18.91 -6.55
C ARG A 76 5.55 -17.51 -6.11
N ILE A 77 4.29 -17.08 -6.30
CA ILE A 77 3.86 -15.70 -5.99
C ILE A 77 4.10 -15.40 -4.51
N ARG A 78 4.66 -14.22 -4.23
CA ARG A 78 4.86 -13.72 -2.88
C ARG A 78 3.54 -13.19 -2.32
N LEU A 79 3.33 -13.36 -1.02
CA LEU A 79 2.10 -13.01 -0.33
C LEU A 79 2.41 -11.99 0.76
N GLY A 80 1.88 -10.80 0.64
CA GLY A 80 2.17 -9.71 1.57
C GLY A 80 0.94 -9.04 2.15
N THR A 81 1.06 -8.48 3.35
CA THR A 81 0.06 -7.55 3.86
C THR A 81 0.24 -6.18 3.19
N GLY A 82 -0.80 -5.60 2.62
CA GLY A 82 -0.68 -4.37 1.85
C GLY A 82 -1.60 -3.22 2.29
N VAL A 83 -1.55 -2.77 3.56
CA VAL A 83 -0.58 -3.03 4.62
C VAL A 83 -1.27 -3.44 5.91
N LEU A 84 -0.55 -4.15 6.77
CA LEU A 84 -0.99 -4.47 8.13
C LEU A 84 -1.06 -3.20 8.99
N ILE A 85 -2.07 -3.14 9.85
CA ILE A 85 -2.27 -2.01 10.78
C ILE A 85 -1.90 -2.46 12.19
N PRO A 86 -0.87 -1.89 12.83
CA PRO A 86 -0.38 -2.34 14.13
C PRO A 86 -1.42 -2.35 15.26
N SER A 87 -2.41 -1.45 15.20
CA SER A 87 -3.47 -1.40 16.23
C SER A 87 -4.51 -2.52 16.14
N ASN A 88 -4.52 -3.31 15.06
CA ASN A 88 -5.51 -4.37 14.87
C ASN A 88 -5.15 -5.64 15.63
N ARG A 89 -3.86 -5.88 15.90
CA ARG A 89 -3.36 -7.07 16.59
C ARG A 89 -2.12 -6.73 17.40
N ILE A 90 -1.92 -7.35 18.56
CA ILE A 90 -0.65 -7.23 19.28
C ILE A 90 0.50 -7.83 18.47
N ALA A 91 1.69 -7.25 18.59
CA ALA A 91 2.85 -7.62 17.76
C ALA A 91 3.21 -9.11 17.82
N ALA A 92 3.11 -9.74 19.00
CA ALA A 92 3.39 -11.17 19.18
C ALA A 92 2.42 -12.06 18.36
N VAL A 93 1.14 -11.68 18.25
CA VAL A 93 0.14 -12.41 17.45
C VAL A 93 0.46 -12.29 15.96
N SER A 94 0.85 -11.11 15.50
CA SER A 94 1.24 -10.92 14.09
C SER A 94 2.55 -11.61 13.75
N ALA A 95 3.54 -11.59 14.64
CA ALA A 95 4.77 -12.36 14.44
C ALA A 95 4.46 -13.87 14.29
N ASN A 96 3.58 -14.42 15.15
CA ASN A 96 3.16 -15.80 15.05
C ASN A 96 2.40 -16.09 13.74
N ALA A 97 1.53 -15.19 13.30
CA ALA A 97 0.80 -15.34 12.04
C ALA A 97 1.75 -15.37 10.82
N PHE A 98 2.73 -14.44 10.76
CA PHE A 98 3.75 -14.45 9.71
C PHE A 98 4.63 -15.71 9.73
N ALA A 99 5.08 -16.14 10.90
CA ALA A 99 5.88 -17.37 11.03
C ALA A 99 5.07 -18.62 10.62
N SER A 100 3.76 -18.64 10.90
CA SER A 100 2.85 -19.71 10.46
C SER A 100 2.63 -19.69 8.96
N LEU A 101 2.42 -18.51 8.36
CA LEU A 101 2.33 -18.36 6.91
C LEU A 101 3.65 -18.75 6.22
N ASN A 102 4.78 -18.40 6.82
CA ASN A 102 6.10 -18.76 6.29
C ASN A 102 6.36 -20.28 6.37
N GLN A 103 5.68 -21.00 7.26
CA GLN A 103 5.67 -22.47 7.26
C GLN A 103 4.87 -23.04 6.07
N LEU A 104 3.78 -22.37 5.66
CA LEU A 104 2.96 -22.77 4.51
C LEU A 104 3.58 -22.36 3.17
N ALA A 105 4.28 -21.23 3.15
CA ALA A 105 4.86 -20.63 1.95
C ALA A 105 6.29 -20.11 2.25
N PRO A 106 7.27 -21.02 2.42
CA PRO A 106 8.63 -20.67 2.84
C PRO A 106 9.29 -19.62 1.95
N GLY A 107 9.78 -18.52 2.56
CA GLY A 107 10.50 -17.43 1.88
C GLY A 107 9.64 -16.56 0.96
N ARG A 108 8.31 -16.76 0.92
CA ARG A 108 7.38 -16.02 0.06
C ARG A 108 6.47 -15.04 0.83
N ILE A 109 6.79 -14.74 2.07
CA ILE A 109 5.93 -13.90 2.92
C ILE A 109 6.54 -12.51 3.08
N ASP A 110 5.68 -11.49 2.95
CA ASP A 110 6.04 -10.08 3.10
C ASP A 110 5.19 -9.41 4.18
N PHE A 111 5.86 -8.74 5.10
CA PHE A 111 5.26 -7.90 6.12
C PHE A 111 5.22 -6.45 5.62
N GLY A 112 4.15 -6.09 4.91
CA GLY A 112 3.86 -4.69 4.62
C GLY A 112 3.11 -4.04 5.78
N VAL A 113 3.55 -2.86 6.24
CA VAL A 113 3.01 -2.19 7.41
C VAL A 113 2.81 -0.70 7.17
N GLY A 114 1.78 -0.13 7.80
CA GLY A 114 1.47 1.30 7.72
C GLY A 114 0.70 1.80 8.93
N THR A 115 0.50 3.12 8.98
CA THR A 115 -0.18 3.79 10.12
C THR A 115 -1.69 3.64 10.13
N GLY A 116 -2.29 2.97 9.13
CA GLY A 116 -3.69 2.59 9.13
C GLY A 116 -4.66 3.68 8.70
N PHE A 117 -4.38 4.36 7.60
CA PHE A 117 -5.23 5.43 7.09
C PHE A 117 -6.69 4.97 6.89
N THR A 118 -6.94 3.95 6.07
CA THR A 118 -8.28 3.45 5.74
C THR A 118 -8.94 2.73 6.92
N GLY A 119 -8.32 1.66 7.42
CA GLY A 119 -8.95 0.80 8.43
C GLY A 119 -9.18 1.50 9.76
N ARG A 120 -8.34 2.46 10.14
CA ARG A 120 -8.56 3.28 11.36
C ARG A 120 -9.64 4.33 11.16
N ARG A 121 -9.71 4.98 9.98
CA ARG A 121 -10.78 5.94 9.68
C ARG A 121 -12.16 5.29 9.64
N ALA A 122 -12.27 4.04 9.19
CA ALA A 122 -13.51 3.27 9.27
C ALA A 122 -13.99 3.05 10.72
N MET A 123 -13.12 3.28 11.72
CA MET A 123 -13.46 3.28 13.16
C MET A 123 -13.52 4.70 13.75
N GLY A 124 -13.46 5.75 12.94
CA GLY A 124 -13.42 7.14 13.43
C GLY A 124 -12.08 7.52 14.09
N LEU A 125 -11.01 6.81 13.81
CA LEU A 125 -9.70 7.03 14.41
C LEU A 125 -8.70 7.67 13.42
N GLY A 126 -7.80 8.49 13.95
CA GLY A 126 -6.67 9.02 13.19
C GLY A 126 -5.58 7.96 12.95
N ALA A 127 -4.58 8.31 12.13
CA ALA A 127 -3.43 7.45 11.88
C ALA A 127 -2.64 7.16 13.16
N LEU A 128 -2.01 5.98 13.24
CA LEU A 128 -1.12 5.61 14.34
C LEU A 128 0.14 6.51 14.35
N LYS A 129 0.72 6.73 15.52
CA LYS A 129 2.00 7.44 15.61
C LYS A 129 3.14 6.60 15.06
N LEU A 130 4.09 7.24 14.36
CA LEU A 130 5.23 6.53 13.78
C LEU A 130 6.07 5.79 14.84
N ALA A 131 6.23 6.34 16.05
CA ALA A 131 6.95 5.66 17.12
C ALA A 131 6.27 4.36 17.58
N GLU A 132 4.94 4.33 17.60
CA GLU A 132 4.16 3.13 17.93
C GLU A 132 4.30 2.09 16.81
N MET A 133 4.30 2.52 15.54
CA MET A 133 4.54 1.64 14.40
C MET A 133 5.99 1.10 14.39
N GLU A 134 6.98 1.92 14.70
CA GLU A 134 8.37 1.50 14.80
C GLU A 134 8.58 0.45 15.88
N GLU A 135 8.02 0.65 17.06
CA GLU A 135 8.07 -0.32 18.17
C GLU A 135 7.39 -1.64 17.77
N TYR A 136 6.24 -1.56 17.10
CA TYR A 136 5.55 -2.73 16.60
C TYR A 136 6.39 -3.54 15.62
N ILE A 137 7.01 -2.86 14.64
CA ILE A 137 7.91 -3.49 13.67
C ILE A 137 9.09 -4.15 14.38
N ARG A 138 9.70 -3.45 15.34
CA ARG A 138 10.83 -3.97 16.13
C ARG A 138 10.48 -5.29 16.82
N VAL A 139 9.29 -5.35 17.44
CA VAL A 139 8.84 -6.55 18.15
C VAL A 139 8.55 -7.68 17.16
N VAL A 140 7.81 -7.41 16.06
CA VAL A 140 7.49 -8.45 15.07
C VAL A 140 8.77 -9.02 14.44
N MET A 141 9.64 -8.15 13.93
CA MET A 141 10.86 -8.59 13.24
C MET A 141 11.85 -9.29 14.19
N GLY A 142 12.01 -8.78 15.41
CA GLY A 142 12.87 -9.42 16.39
C GLY A 142 12.37 -10.82 16.81
N MET A 143 11.05 -10.99 16.96
CA MET A 143 10.48 -12.35 17.20
C MET A 143 10.72 -13.27 16.00
N LEU A 144 10.52 -12.78 14.76
CA LEU A 144 10.80 -13.56 13.54
C LEU A 144 12.29 -13.92 13.40
N ALA A 145 13.19 -13.11 13.97
CA ALA A 145 14.62 -13.41 14.08
C ALA A 145 14.99 -14.34 15.28
N ASN A 146 13.98 -14.89 15.97
CA ASN A 146 14.15 -15.72 17.20
C ASN A 146 14.83 -14.99 18.36
N GLU A 147 14.74 -13.66 18.41
CA GLU A 147 15.30 -12.87 19.50
C GLU A 147 14.37 -12.86 20.73
N THR A 148 14.97 -12.62 21.90
CA THR A 148 14.22 -12.27 23.11
C THR A 148 14.03 -10.75 23.15
N ILE A 149 12.80 -10.29 22.93
CA ILE A 149 12.44 -8.89 22.81
C ILE A 149 11.83 -8.40 24.12
N GLU A 150 12.35 -7.27 24.64
CA GLU A 150 11.68 -6.53 25.72
C GLU A 150 10.73 -5.50 25.11
N THR A 151 9.47 -5.54 25.53
CA THR A 151 8.41 -4.61 25.11
C THR A 151 7.40 -4.40 26.22
N ASP A 152 6.61 -3.31 26.15
CA ASP A 152 5.54 -3.06 27.10
C ASP A 152 4.33 -3.95 26.78
N ILE A 153 3.84 -4.65 27.80
CA ILE A 153 2.58 -5.39 27.75
C ILE A 153 1.78 -5.01 29.00
N ASP A 154 0.59 -4.45 28.80
CA ASP A 154 -0.29 -3.98 29.86
C ASP A 154 0.38 -2.98 30.81
N GLY A 155 1.16 -2.03 30.25
CA GLY A 155 1.85 -0.99 31.00
C GLY A 155 3.07 -1.48 31.81
N LYS A 156 3.61 -2.65 31.47
CA LYS A 156 4.78 -3.22 32.15
C LYS A 156 5.78 -3.79 31.14
N PRO A 157 7.11 -3.59 31.36
CA PRO A 157 8.12 -4.22 30.52
C PRO A 157 8.08 -5.74 30.69
N ARG A 158 8.06 -6.47 29.58
CA ARG A 158 8.06 -7.92 29.50
C ARG A 158 9.04 -8.37 28.44
N LYS A 159 9.70 -9.50 28.69
CA LYS A 159 10.52 -10.20 27.71
C LYS A 159 9.69 -11.31 27.07
N ILE A 160 9.60 -11.27 25.74
CA ILE A 160 8.87 -12.25 24.95
C ILE A 160 9.74 -12.84 23.82
N ARG A 161 9.47 -14.06 23.43
CA ARG A 161 10.07 -14.77 22.29
C ARG A 161 9.18 -15.95 21.90
N PHE A 162 9.42 -16.56 20.76
CA PHE A 162 8.89 -17.90 20.49
C PHE A 162 9.50 -18.90 21.46
N LEU A 163 8.66 -19.74 22.08
CA LEU A 163 9.11 -20.63 23.14
C LEU A 163 9.62 -21.98 22.60
N ASN A 164 9.07 -22.43 21.47
CA ASN A 164 9.35 -23.75 20.89
C ASN A 164 9.64 -23.66 19.37
N PRO A 165 10.56 -22.81 18.90
CA PRO A 165 10.83 -22.68 17.46
C PRO A 165 11.35 -23.99 16.85
N GLU A 166 12.06 -24.80 17.64
CA GLU A 166 12.60 -26.12 17.26
C GLU A 166 11.53 -27.17 17.01
N ALA A 167 10.28 -26.96 17.42
CA ALA A 167 9.19 -27.92 17.23
C ALA A 167 8.69 -27.99 15.77
N GLY A 168 9.14 -27.08 14.89
CA GLY A 168 8.79 -27.08 13.47
C GLY A 168 7.33 -26.71 13.18
N LEU A 169 6.64 -26.08 14.13
CA LEU A 169 5.25 -25.64 13.97
C LEU A 169 5.14 -24.31 13.23
N ILE A 170 6.23 -23.55 13.19
CA ILE A 170 6.37 -22.25 12.53
C ILE A 170 7.72 -22.19 11.82
N ASN A 171 7.85 -21.32 10.82
CA ASN A 171 9.10 -21.09 10.11
C ASN A 171 9.64 -19.69 10.41
N THR A 172 10.76 -19.65 11.12
CA THR A 172 11.54 -18.46 11.43
C THR A 172 12.94 -18.52 10.81
N THR A 173 13.18 -19.45 9.87
CA THR A 173 14.46 -19.63 9.19
C THR A 173 14.51 -18.87 7.87
N ASP A 174 13.44 -18.98 7.08
CA ASP A 174 13.34 -18.22 5.84
C ASP A 174 12.95 -16.77 6.14
N PRO A 175 13.54 -15.79 5.42
CA PRO A 175 13.28 -14.38 5.69
C PRO A 175 11.83 -13.98 5.36
N VAL A 176 11.27 -13.08 6.16
CA VAL A 176 10.05 -12.35 5.89
C VAL A 176 10.43 -10.93 5.47
N GLY A 177 10.04 -10.49 4.27
CA GLY A 177 10.34 -9.16 3.76
C GLY A 177 9.63 -8.08 4.58
N LEU A 178 10.31 -6.96 4.86
CA LEU A 178 9.70 -5.81 5.54
C LEU A 178 9.46 -4.68 4.54
N HIS A 179 8.21 -4.26 4.40
CA HIS A 179 7.80 -3.15 3.53
C HIS A 179 7.03 -2.10 4.34
N ILE A 180 7.37 -0.82 4.17
CA ILE A 180 6.72 0.28 4.90
C ILE A 180 5.99 1.21 3.93
N SER A 181 4.70 1.41 4.17
CA SER A 181 3.93 2.42 3.45
C SER A 181 4.12 3.79 4.10
N ALA A 182 4.81 4.70 3.43
CA ALA A 182 5.19 5.99 3.95
C ALA A 182 5.08 7.11 2.92
N TYR A 183 4.33 8.17 3.23
CA TYR A 183 4.10 9.34 2.37
C TYR A 183 5.00 10.52 2.73
N GLY A 184 5.05 10.87 4.00
CA GLY A 184 5.74 12.07 4.49
C GLY A 184 7.22 11.84 4.82
N PRO A 185 8.00 12.91 4.98
CA PRO A 185 9.44 12.83 5.19
C PRO A 185 9.83 12.01 6.45
N ARG A 186 9.07 12.12 7.55
CA ARG A 186 9.32 11.32 8.76
C ARG A 186 9.10 9.82 8.55
N GLY A 187 8.08 9.46 7.75
CA GLY A 187 7.84 8.06 7.40
C GLY A 187 8.93 7.51 6.49
N ARG A 188 9.37 8.27 5.48
CA ARG A 188 10.49 7.90 4.61
C ARG A 188 11.79 7.75 5.40
N ALA A 189 12.07 8.65 6.33
CA ALA A 189 13.23 8.53 7.22
C ALA A 189 13.20 7.26 8.08
N LEU A 190 12.01 6.87 8.59
CA LEU A 190 11.83 5.61 9.31
C LEU A 190 12.07 4.39 8.40
N THR A 191 11.52 4.40 7.18
CA THR A 191 11.75 3.35 6.17
C THR A 191 13.24 3.18 5.91
N ALA A 192 13.95 4.27 5.64
CA ALA A 192 15.40 4.27 5.42
C ALA A 192 16.19 3.80 6.66
N LYS A 193 15.82 4.27 7.86
CA LYS A 193 16.43 3.84 9.13
C LYS A 193 16.38 2.32 9.30
N LEU A 194 15.23 1.72 9.02
CA LEU A 194 15.00 0.28 9.18
C LEU A 194 15.54 -0.55 8.01
N GLY A 195 15.88 0.07 6.86
CA GLY A 195 16.26 -0.63 5.63
C GLY A 195 15.14 -1.45 5.04
N ALA A 196 13.92 -0.97 5.22
CA ALA A 196 12.74 -1.63 4.71
C ALA A 196 12.48 -1.24 3.26
N ASP A 197 11.84 -2.11 2.50
CA ASP A 197 11.28 -1.78 1.20
C ASP A 197 10.16 -0.74 1.35
N TRP A 198 9.96 0.04 0.32
CA TRP A 198 9.04 1.17 0.38
C TRP A 198 7.81 0.99 -0.50
N ILE A 199 6.64 1.25 0.06
CA ILE A 199 5.36 1.24 -0.65
C ILE A 199 4.81 2.66 -0.72
N LEU A 200 4.39 3.10 -1.92
CA LEU A 200 3.66 4.33 -2.11
C LEU A 200 2.38 4.11 -2.91
N PHE A 201 1.25 4.57 -2.33
CA PHE A 201 0.01 4.75 -3.06
C PHE A 201 -0.03 6.14 -3.69
N PHE A 202 -0.28 6.23 -4.99
CA PHE A 202 -0.45 7.51 -5.68
C PHE A 202 -1.42 7.38 -6.85
N ASN A 203 -1.79 8.50 -7.45
CA ASN A 203 -2.72 8.55 -8.57
C ASN A 203 -2.04 9.01 -9.86
N ASP A 204 -1.02 9.85 -9.71
CA ASP A 204 -0.34 10.54 -10.80
C ASP A 204 1.15 10.21 -10.81
N VAL A 205 1.71 10.02 -12.01
CA VAL A 205 3.12 9.64 -12.21
C VAL A 205 4.07 10.68 -11.64
N ALA A 206 3.76 11.97 -11.79
CA ALA A 206 4.62 13.04 -11.29
C ALA A 206 4.68 13.02 -9.74
N ASP A 207 3.54 12.76 -9.07
CA ASP A 207 3.51 12.58 -7.62
C ASP A 207 4.28 11.33 -7.19
N GLY A 208 4.17 10.24 -7.95
CA GLY A 208 4.94 9.02 -7.74
C GLY A 208 6.44 9.25 -7.82
N ILE A 209 6.91 9.91 -8.89
CA ILE A 209 8.33 10.24 -9.10
C ILE A 209 8.84 11.18 -8.00
N LYS A 210 8.11 12.24 -7.69
CA LYS A 210 8.45 13.15 -6.58
C LYS A 210 8.54 12.45 -5.23
N GLY A 211 7.63 11.50 -4.99
CA GLY A 211 7.66 10.66 -3.80
C GLY A 211 8.93 9.82 -3.71
N LEU A 212 9.32 9.21 -4.84
CA LEU A 212 10.52 8.39 -4.94
C LEU A 212 11.81 9.22 -4.78
N GLU A 213 11.88 10.42 -5.35
CA GLU A 213 13.01 11.34 -5.13
C GLU A 213 13.20 11.64 -3.64
N GLY A 214 12.10 11.95 -2.93
CA GLY A 214 12.16 12.16 -1.49
C GLY A 214 12.53 10.89 -0.70
N MET A 215 12.20 9.69 -1.20
CA MET A 215 12.63 8.43 -0.58
C MET A 215 14.11 8.17 -0.83
N LYS A 216 14.60 8.38 -2.06
CA LYS A 216 16.02 8.29 -2.41
C LYS A 216 16.88 9.22 -1.55
N GLN A 217 16.41 10.46 -1.32
CA GLN A 217 17.08 11.38 -0.42
C GLN A 217 17.18 10.83 1.00
N SER A 218 16.04 10.38 1.58
CA SER A 218 16.02 9.80 2.93
C SER A 218 16.90 8.55 3.05
N TRP A 219 16.97 7.75 1.98
CA TRP A 219 17.81 6.55 1.88
C TRP A 219 19.29 6.88 1.93
N ALA A 220 19.72 7.88 1.14
CA ALA A 220 21.09 8.38 1.14
C ALA A 220 21.49 9.03 2.47
N GLU A 221 20.59 9.82 3.09
CA GLU A 221 20.79 10.41 4.41
C GLU A 221 20.99 9.35 5.51
N ALA A 222 20.38 8.17 5.35
CA ALA A 222 20.60 7.03 6.24
C ALA A 222 21.87 6.22 5.92
N GLY A 223 22.68 6.65 4.93
CA GLY A 223 23.93 6.01 4.55
C GLY A 223 23.75 4.66 3.82
N ARG A 224 22.63 4.43 3.18
CA ARG A 224 22.32 3.18 2.49
C ARG A 224 22.71 3.22 1.02
N ALA A 225 23.10 2.07 0.47
CA ALA A 225 23.42 1.95 -0.94
C ALA A 225 22.17 2.14 -1.82
N ALA A 226 22.30 2.87 -2.93
CA ALA A 226 21.21 3.19 -3.83
C ALA A 226 20.52 1.94 -4.39
N GLY A 227 21.30 0.89 -4.72
CA GLY A 227 20.80 -0.37 -5.28
C GLY A 227 19.93 -1.20 -4.32
N ASP A 228 20.00 -0.93 -3.02
CA ASP A 228 19.23 -1.67 -2.01
C ASP A 228 17.80 -1.13 -1.83
N LEU A 229 17.45 0.01 -2.45
CA LEU A 229 16.11 0.56 -2.36
C LEU A 229 15.17 -0.19 -3.29
N HIS A 230 14.24 -0.94 -2.73
CA HIS A 230 13.11 -1.52 -3.47
C HIS A 230 11.86 -0.67 -3.24
N ALA A 231 11.37 -0.04 -4.30
CA ALA A 231 10.21 0.85 -4.29
C ALA A 231 9.04 0.21 -5.05
N THR A 232 7.89 0.08 -4.38
CA THR A 232 6.66 -0.47 -4.93
C THR A 232 5.63 0.64 -5.18
N ALA A 233 5.19 0.78 -6.42
CA ALA A 233 4.08 1.65 -6.82
C ALA A 233 2.76 0.91 -6.61
N PHE A 234 1.86 1.44 -5.77
CA PHE A 234 0.50 0.94 -5.62
C PHE A 234 -0.47 1.89 -6.32
N VAL A 235 -1.23 1.36 -7.25
CA VAL A 235 -2.23 2.11 -8.00
C VAL A 235 -3.57 1.38 -8.03
N LEU A 236 -4.62 2.11 -8.40
CA LEU A 236 -5.92 1.57 -8.76
C LEU A 236 -6.43 2.33 -9.98
N GLY A 237 -6.96 1.61 -10.96
CA GLY A 237 -7.45 2.21 -12.19
C GLY A 237 -8.12 1.19 -13.10
N CYS A 238 -8.41 1.62 -14.32
CA CYS A 238 -9.00 0.81 -15.37
C CYS A 238 -8.22 0.99 -16.68
N VAL A 239 -7.90 -0.10 -17.33
CA VAL A 239 -7.37 -0.08 -18.72
C VAL A 239 -8.55 0.08 -19.65
N LEU A 240 -8.75 1.28 -20.21
CA LEU A 240 -9.88 1.60 -21.08
C LEU A 240 -9.70 0.96 -22.46
N ALA A 241 -10.79 0.46 -23.02
CA ALA A 241 -10.84 0.13 -24.43
C ALA A 241 -10.79 1.42 -25.28
N GLU A 242 -10.49 1.28 -26.56
CA GLU A 242 -10.49 2.42 -27.50
C GLU A 242 -11.88 3.08 -27.53
N GLY A 243 -11.93 4.40 -27.29
CA GLY A 243 -13.17 5.18 -27.23
C GLY A 243 -14.03 4.95 -25.99
N GLU A 244 -13.61 4.13 -25.04
CA GLU A 244 -14.37 3.92 -23.78
C GLU A 244 -14.29 5.14 -22.87
N ALA A 245 -15.47 5.55 -22.36
CA ALA A 245 -15.56 6.65 -21.42
C ALA A 245 -15.01 6.24 -20.03
N ALA A 246 -14.34 7.17 -19.35
CA ALA A 246 -13.77 6.91 -18.01
C ALA A 246 -14.83 6.63 -16.93
N ASP A 247 -16.10 6.95 -17.19
CA ASP A 247 -17.26 6.65 -16.34
C ASP A 247 -18.16 5.55 -16.93
N SER A 248 -17.67 4.77 -17.90
CA SER A 248 -18.38 3.57 -18.35
C SER A 248 -18.73 2.69 -17.15
N PRO A 249 -19.77 1.84 -17.22
CA PRO A 249 -20.10 0.93 -16.11
C PRO A 249 -18.90 0.10 -15.65
N ARG A 250 -18.04 -0.33 -16.56
CA ARG A 250 -16.82 -1.09 -16.29
C ARG A 250 -15.77 -0.21 -15.59
N ALA A 251 -15.45 0.94 -16.13
CA ALA A 251 -14.49 1.87 -15.54
C ALA A 251 -14.96 2.37 -14.17
N MET A 252 -16.27 2.62 -14.01
CA MET A 252 -16.85 2.98 -12.72
C MET A 252 -16.68 1.85 -11.68
N ALA A 253 -16.85 0.58 -12.07
CA ALA A 253 -16.65 -0.54 -11.17
C ALA A 253 -15.18 -0.73 -10.78
N GLN A 254 -14.25 -0.58 -11.74
CA GLN A 254 -12.83 -0.81 -11.53
C GLN A 254 -12.11 0.38 -10.89
N ALA A 255 -12.40 1.61 -11.27
CA ALA A 255 -11.69 2.82 -10.86
C ALA A 255 -12.49 3.74 -9.92
N GLY A 256 -13.82 3.73 -10.02
CA GLY A 256 -14.69 4.59 -9.21
C GLY A 256 -14.46 4.50 -7.70
N PRO A 257 -14.25 3.30 -7.10
CA PRO A 257 -13.96 3.19 -5.67
C PRO A 257 -12.71 3.97 -5.22
N ARG A 258 -11.69 4.06 -6.07
CA ARG A 258 -10.51 4.88 -5.79
C ARG A 258 -10.80 6.37 -5.94
N ALA A 259 -11.57 6.75 -6.97
CA ALA A 259 -11.99 8.13 -7.15
C ALA A 259 -12.79 8.64 -5.93
N ALA A 260 -13.69 7.82 -5.38
CA ALA A 260 -14.46 8.15 -4.18
C ALA A 260 -13.58 8.39 -2.92
N VAL A 261 -12.34 7.92 -2.87
CA VAL A 261 -11.43 8.16 -1.72
C VAL A 261 -11.18 9.65 -1.47
N LEU A 262 -11.11 10.47 -2.54
CA LEU A 262 -11.00 11.92 -2.40
C LEU A 262 -12.24 12.51 -1.73
N LEU A 263 -13.42 12.04 -2.14
CA LEU A 263 -14.71 12.47 -1.57
C LEU A 263 -14.78 12.12 -0.09
N HIS A 264 -14.46 10.85 0.26
CA HIS A 264 -14.46 10.38 1.65
C HIS A 264 -13.50 11.16 2.52
N ARG A 265 -12.29 11.44 2.03
CA ARG A 265 -11.29 12.23 2.76
C ARG A 265 -11.78 13.65 3.04
N CYS A 266 -12.28 14.34 2.03
CA CYS A 266 -12.77 15.70 2.16
C CYS A 266 -14.00 15.77 3.09
N ALA A 267 -14.87 14.77 3.06
CA ALA A 267 -16.00 14.68 3.98
C ALA A 267 -15.54 14.48 5.42
N ASP A 268 -14.61 13.54 5.70
CA ASP A 268 -14.05 13.34 7.03
C ASP A 268 -13.45 14.63 7.60
N GLU A 269 -12.65 15.32 6.79
CA GLU A 269 -11.98 16.57 7.21
C GLU A 269 -12.99 17.68 7.50
N ALA A 270 -13.99 17.85 6.62
CA ALA A 270 -15.04 18.86 6.77
C ALA A 270 -15.95 18.57 7.98
N LEU A 271 -16.34 17.30 8.21
CA LEU A 271 -17.16 16.89 9.35
C LEU A 271 -16.40 17.04 10.67
N ALA A 272 -15.08 16.87 10.66
CA ALA A 272 -14.21 17.11 11.82
C ALA A 272 -13.85 18.60 12.02
N GLY A 273 -14.31 19.50 11.14
CA GLY A 273 -13.96 20.92 11.19
C GLY A 273 -12.49 21.22 10.86
N LEU A 274 -11.85 20.31 10.12
CA LEU A 274 -10.43 20.41 9.72
C LEU A 274 -10.33 20.99 8.30
N PRO A 275 -9.24 21.71 7.97
CA PRO A 275 -8.94 22.08 6.59
C PRO A 275 -8.56 20.85 5.77
N ASN A 276 -8.74 20.93 4.44
CA ASN A 276 -8.27 19.88 3.54
C ASN A 276 -6.75 19.67 3.68
N SER A 277 -6.35 18.45 3.94
CA SER A 277 -4.93 18.05 4.11
C SER A 277 -4.12 18.10 2.80
N SER A 278 -4.82 18.14 1.66
CA SER A 278 -4.23 18.31 0.33
C SER A 278 -5.17 19.15 -0.54
N PRO A 279 -4.65 19.92 -1.51
CA PRO A 279 -5.48 20.67 -2.43
C PRO A 279 -6.50 19.80 -3.14
N VAL A 280 -7.68 20.35 -3.38
CA VAL A 280 -8.69 19.77 -4.27
C VAL A 280 -8.55 20.48 -5.61
N PRO A 281 -8.38 19.76 -6.73
CA PRO A 281 -8.31 20.38 -8.05
C PRO A 281 -9.61 21.11 -8.39
N ASP A 282 -9.49 22.28 -9.01
CA ASP A 282 -10.65 23.13 -9.36
C ASP A 282 -11.68 22.38 -10.23
N SER A 283 -11.21 21.52 -11.13
CA SER A 283 -12.05 20.74 -12.04
C SER A 283 -12.99 19.73 -11.35
N VAL A 284 -12.73 19.35 -10.09
CA VAL A 284 -13.54 18.42 -9.30
C VAL A 284 -14.11 19.06 -8.02
N ALA A 285 -13.86 20.36 -7.81
CA ALA A 285 -14.25 21.06 -6.58
C ALA A 285 -15.77 21.04 -6.33
N GLU A 286 -16.58 21.16 -7.39
CA GLU A 286 -18.05 21.10 -7.28
C GLU A 286 -18.52 19.72 -6.82
N ALA A 287 -17.99 18.65 -7.41
CA ALA A 287 -18.33 17.28 -7.03
C ALA A 287 -17.94 16.99 -5.56
N VAL A 288 -16.76 17.43 -5.14
CA VAL A 288 -16.30 17.33 -3.75
C VAL A 288 -17.20 18.08 -2.79
N ALA A 289 -17.54 19.36 -3.12
CA ALA A 289 -18.41 20.17 -2.28
C ALA A 289 -19.82 19.57 -2.15
N GLY A 290 -20.39 19.06 -3.25
CA GLY A 290 -21.68 18.38 -3.25
C GLY A 290 -21.69 17.13 -2.39
N TYR A 291 -20.63 16.31 -2.45
CA TYR A 291 -20.50 15.13 -1.61
C TYR A 291 -20.32 15.48 -0.11
N VAL A 292 -19.53 16.50 0.21
CA VAL A 292 -19.38 16.98 1.58
C VAL A 292 -20.72 17.41 2.16
N GLU A 293 -21.56 18.10 1.37
CA GLU A 293 -22.91 18.48 1.82
C GLU A 293 -23.80 17.24 2.03
N LEU A 294 -23.77 16.26 1.14
CA LEU A 294 -24.44 14.97 1.33
C LEU A 294 -23.99 14.30 2.65
N ALA A 295 -22.68 14.28 2.91
CA ALA A 295 -22.12 13.61 4.08
C ALA A 295 -22.53 14.25 5.41
N ARG A 296 -22.89 15.54 5.44
CA ARG A 296 -23.51 16.18 6.61
C ARG A 296 -24.83 15.53 7.03
N GLY A 297 -25.48 14.83 6.09
CA GLY A 297 -26.70 14.06 6.31
C GLY A 297 -26.49 12.65 6.87
N PHE A 298 -25.26 12.13 6.93
CA PHE A 298 -24.99 10.74 7.32
C PHE A 298 -25.40 10.43 8.75
N GLU A 299 -25.88 9.21 8.96
CA GLU A 299 -26.31 8.68 10.24
C GLU A 299 -25.46 7.44 10.60
N PRO A 300 -25.23 7.20 11.91
CA PRO A 300 -25.61 8.05 13.05
C PRO A 300 -24.72 9.32 13.12
N LYS A 301 -25.27 10.42 13.63
CA LYS A 301 -24.58 11.72 13.68
C LYS A 301 -23.29 11.73 14.50
N ASP A 302 -23.17 10.88 15.49
CA ASP A 302 -21.98 10.71 16.32
C ASP A 302 -20.96 9.74 15.70
N ALA A 303 -21.29 9.07 14.58
CA ALA A 303 -20.39 8.18 13.89
C ALA A 303 -20.59 8.22 12.32
N PRO A 304 -20.53 9.42 11.70
CA PRO A 304 -20.80 9.55 10.26
C PRO A 304 -19.79 8.78 9.37
N TRP A 305 -18.62 8.44 9.90
CA TRP A 305 -17.62 7.63 9.22
C TRP A 305 -18.11 6.23 8.85
N LEU A 306 -19.11 5.68 9.56
CA LEU A 306 -19.68 4.36 9.25
C LEU A 306 -20.35 4.36 7.87
N GLU A 307 -21.09 5.41 7.51
CA GLU A 307 -21.66 5.53 6.17
C GLU A 307 -20.63 6.09 5.18
N ASN A 308 -19.78 7.04 5.59
CA ASN A 308 -18.77 7.60 4.71
C ASN A 308 -17.80 6.53 4.17
N HIS A 309 -17.34 5.61 5.02
CA HIS A 309 -16.40 4.57 4.61
C HIS A 309 -17.02 3.25 4.17
N ARG A 310 -18.35 3.11 4.15
CA ARG A 310 -19.00 1.93 3.58
C ARG A 310 -18.63 1.81 2.10
N GLY A 311 -18.10 0.66 1.68
CA GLY A 311 -17.65 0.42 0.30
C GLY A 311 -16.30 1.05 -0.07
N HIS A 312 -15.59 1.68 0.88
CA HIS A 312 -14.31 2.36 0.62
C HIS A 312 -13.29 1.42 -0.06
N LEU A 313 -12.81 1.82 -1.25
CA LEU A 313 -11.91 1.04 -2.12
C LEU A 313 -12.50 -0.29 -2.64
N MET A 314 -13.79 -0.53 -2.47
CA MET A 314 -14.43 -1.78 -2.87
C MET A 314 -15.53 -1.56 -3.93
N PHE A 315 -16.42 -0.60 -3.72
CA PHE A 315 -17.50 -0.27 -4.66
C PHE A 315 -17.95 1.17 -4.47
N VAL A 316 -18.54 1.75 -5.51
CA VAL A 316 -19.19 3.07 -5.44
C VAL A 316 -20.65 2.89 -5.00
N LYS A 317 -21.05 3.55 -3.92
CA LYS A 317 -22.43 3.60 -3.45
C LYS A 317 -23.33 4.36 -4.46
N ASP A 318 -24.61 4.00 -4.56
CA ASP A 318 -25.53 4.72 -5.46
C ASP A 318 -25.59 6.23 -5.15
N ILE A 319 -25.51 6.60 -3.86
CA ILE A 319 -25.50 8.00 -3.42
C ILE A 319 -24.22 8.75 -3.80
N GLU A 320 -23.14 8.03 -4.11
CA GLU A 320 -21.84 8.59 -4.52
C GLU A 320 -21.73 8.78 -6.03
N ARG A 321 -22.46 7.97 -6.80
CA ARG A 321 -22.37 7.97 -8.28
C ARG A 321 -22.45 9.36 -8.91
N PRO A 322 -23.32 10.29 -8.46
CA PRO A 322 -23.40 11.63 -9.05
C PRO A 322 -22.12 12.47 -8.88
N PHE A 323 -21.29 12.11 -7.90
CA PHE A 323 -20.06 12.84 -7.55
C PHE A 323 -18.80 12.16 -8.10
N VAL A 324 -18.88 10.88 -8.50
CA VAL A 324 -17.76 10.15 -9.13
C VAL A 324 -17.80 10.44 -10.65
N THR A 325 -17.35 11.63 -11.01
CA THR A 325 -17.37 12.12 -12.39
C THR A 325 -16.23 11.52 -13.23
N PRO A 326 -16.32 11.52 -14.58
CA PRO A 326 -15.23 11.11 -15.46
C PRO A 326 -13.91 11.85 -15.15
N GLU A 327 -14.03 13.13 -14.83
CA GLU A 327 -12.87 13.97 -14.51
C GLU A 327 -12.23 13.55 -13.18
N LEU A 328 -13.05 13.27 -12.15
CA LEU A 328 -12.57 12.75 -10.87
C LEU A 328 -11.82 11.43 -11.06
N ILE A 329 -12.34 10.51 -11.87
CA ILE A 329 -11.69 9.23 -12.17
C ILE A 329 -10.33 9.48 -12.84
N ARG A 330 -10.27 10.32 -13.89
CA ARG A 330 -9.02 10.61 -14.59
C ARG A 330 -7.94 11.21 -13.69
N GLN A 331 -8.33 12.08 -12.76
CA GLN A 331 -7.38 12.81 -11.90
C GLN A 331 -6.95 12.02 -10.68
N THR A 332 -7.75 11.06 -10.23
CA THR A 332 -7.50 10.39 -8.94
C THR A 332 -7.24 8.90 -9.07
N THR A 333 -7.18 8.38 -10.31
CA THR A 333 -6.94 6.97 -10.57
C THR A 333 -5.92 6.75 -11.69
N PHE A 334 -5.37 5.55 -11.78
CA PHE A 334 -4.45 5.14 -12.83
C PHE A 334 -5.25 4.59 -14.05
N THR A 335 -6.22 5.39 -14.53
CA THR A 335 -7.12 5.01 -15.62
C THR A 335 -6.66 5.65 -16.93
N GLY A 336 -6.67 4.88 -18.02
CA GLY A 336 -6.27 5.32 -19.36
C GLY A 336 -6.32 4.18 -20.36
N THR A 337 -6.01 4.47 -21.62
CA THR A 337 -5.84 3.44 -22.65
C THR A 337 -4.63 2.55 -22.33
N GLU A 338 -4.53 1.42 -23.00
CA GLU A 338 -3.39 0.50 -22.83
C GLU A 338 -2.04 1.20 -23.07
N ASP A 339 -1.96 2.03 -24.11
CA ASP A 339 -0.73 2.77 -24.43
C ASP A 339 -0.42 3.86 -23.41
N ASP A 340 -1.44 4.59 -22.93
CA ASP A 340 -1.28 5.57 -21.83
C ASP A 340 -0.72 4.91 -20.57
N ILE A 341 -1.28 3.76 -20.20
CA ILE A 341 -0.86 3.02 -19.00
C ILE A 341 0.58 2.52 -19.16
N LYS A 342 0.92 1.92 -20.32
CA LYS A 342 2.29 1.46 -20.61
C LYS A 342 3.30 2.60 -20.46
N GLY A 343 3.03 3.75 -21.08
CA GLY A 343 3.91 4.91 -20.97
C GLY A 343 4.08 5.42 -19.54
N ARG A 344 3.02 5.38 -18.71
CA ARG A 344 3.09 5.73 -17.29
C ARG A 344 3.90 4.73 -16.48
N VAL A 345 3.74 3.42 -16.72
CA VAL A 345 4.51 2.35 -16.06
C VAL A 345 5.98 2.45 -16.44
N GLU A 346 6.28 2.70 -17.72
CA GLU A 346 7.63 2.91 -18.21
C GLU A 346 8.32 4.10 -17.52
N ALA A 347 7.63 5.24 -17.40
CA ALA A 347 8.14 6.40 -16.69
C ALA A 347 8.45 6.12 -15.20
N LEU A 348 7.63 5.27 -14.54
CA LEU A 348 7.88 4.85 -13.15
C LEU A 348 9.08 3.91 -13.05
N ARG A 349 9.21 2.94 -13.96
CA ARG A 349 10.37 2.04 -14.05
C ARG A 349 11.65 2.85 -14.23
N ASP A 350 11.66 3.76 -15.19
CA ASP A 350 12.82 4.59 -15.52
C ASP A 350 13.19 5.55 -14.37
N ALA A 351 12.20 5.98 -13.58
CA ALA A 351 12.45 6.72 -12.34
C ALA A 351 13.07 5.86 -11.23
N GLY A 352 12.96 4.51 -11.31
CA GLY A 352 13.56 3.56 -10.37
C GLY A 352 12.58 2.82 -9.45
N TYR A 353 11.29 2.80 -9.78
CA TYR A 353 10.38 1.84 -9.15
C TYR A 353 10.74 0.42 -9.61
N ARG A 354 10.72 -0.53 -8.67
CA ARG A 354 11.05 -1.94 -8.92
C ARG A 354 9.81 -2.82 -9.05
N GLN A 355 8.69 -2.40 -8.48
CA GLN A 355 7.44 -3.13 -8.54
C GLN A 355 6.28 -2.18 -8.87
N PHE A 356 5.39 -2.64 -9.75
CA PHE A 356 4.10 -2.01 -10.05
C PHE A 356 2.98 -2.92 -9.58
N THR A 357 2.15 -2.44 -8.67
CA THR A 357 1.05 -3.20 -8.07
C THR A 357 -0.28 -2.50 -8.36
N VAL A 358 -1.23 -3.24 -8.90
CA VAL A 358 -2.57 -2.74 -9.17
C VAL A 358 -3.59 -3.37 -8.22
N GLN A 359 -4.45 -2.55 -7.65
CA GLN A 359 -5.59 -3.05 -6.90
C GLN A 359 -6.68 -3.55 -7.85
N LEU A 360 -7.18 -4.76 -7.61
CA LEU A 360 -8.38 -5.31 -8.21
C LEU A 360 -9.57 -5.08 -7.26
N THR A 361 -10.65 -4.51 -7.79
CA THR A 361 -11.87 -4.26 -6.99
C THR A 361 -12.74 -5.52 -6.93
N PRO A 362 -13.41 -5.80 -5.79
CA PRO A 362 -14.31 -6.93 -5.68
C PRO A 362 -15.40 -6.93 -6.75
N GLY A 363 -15.57 -8.07 -7.42
CA GLY A 363 -16.51 -8.22 -8.52
C GLY A 363 -16.03 -7.74 -9.89
N SER A 364 -14.77 -7.28 -9.97
CA SER A 364 -14.10 -6.88 -11.22
C SER A 364 -12.68 -7.48 -11.30
N GLU A 365 -12.50 -8.66 -10.72
CA GLU A 365 -11.21 -9.35 -10.70
C GLU A 365 -10.74 -9.80 -12.07
N ASP A 366 -11.65 -9.92 -13.03
CA ASP A 366 -11.38 -10.17 -14.46
C ASP A 366 -10.54 -9.06 -15.11
N ALA A 367 -10.50 -7.85 -14.53
CA ALA A 367 -9.57 -6.79 -14.91
C ALA A 367 -8.10 -7.24 -14.90
N ILE A 368 -7.77 -8.31 -14.19
CA ILE A 368 -6.41 -8.89 -14.16
C ILE A 368 -5.89 -9.23 -15.56
N GLU A 369 -6.76 -9.62 -16.49
CA GLU A 369 -6.38 -9.92 -17.87
C GLU A 369 -5.91 -8.68 -18.63
N ASP A 370 -6.55 -7.53 -18.37
CA ASP A 370 -6.14 -6.25 -18.95
C ASP A 370 -4.76 -5.86 -18.41
N TRP A 371 -4.55 -5.98 -17.11
CA TRP A 371 -3.27 -5.69 -16.47
C TRP A 371 -2.17 -6.69 -16.84
N ALA A 372 -2.51 -7.94 -17.12
CA ALA A 372 -1.57 -8.93 -17.65
C ALA A 372 -1.09 -8.57 -19.06
N ARG A 373 -1.92 -7.90 -19.87
CA ARG A 373 -1.46 -7.37 -21.18
C ARG A 373 -0.44 -6.24 -21.01
N ILE A 374 -0.69 -5.35 -20.02
CA ILE A 374 0.29 -4.31 -19.64
C ILE A 374 1.60 -4.97 -19.22
N LYS A 375 1.54 -5.92 -18.27
CA LYS A 375 2.72 -6.62 -17.72
C LYS A 375 3.59 -7.22 -18.84
N ARG A 376 2.99 -7.92 -19.82
CA ARG A 376 3.71 -8.55 -20.93
C ARG A 376 4.56 -7.58 -21.78
N ALA A 377 4.33 -6.29 -21.71
CA ALA A 377 5.16 -5.30 -22.37
C ALA A 377 6.48 -5.03 -21.61
N PHE A 378 6.62 -5.56 -20.39
CA PHE A 378 7.77 -5.38 -19.50
C PHE A 378 8.46 -6.71 -19.12
N ASP A 379 8.03 -7.82 -19.72
CA ASP A 379 8.64 -9.17 -19.56
C ASP A 379 9.94 -9.32 -20.33
#